data_ed7b8531083fefe6790707763ec81738
#
_entry.id   ed7b8531083fefe6790707763ec81738
#
_cell.length_a   1.000
_cell.length_b   1.000
_cell.length_c   1.000
_cell.angle_alpha   90.00
_cell.angle_beta   90.00
_cell.angle_gamma   90.00
#
_symmetry.space_group_name_H-M   'P 1'
#
loop_
_entity.id
_entity.type
_entity.pdbx_description
1 polymer ?
#
loop_
_entity_poly.entity_id
_entity_poly.type
_entity_poly.pdbx_seq_one_letter_code
_entity_poly.pdbx_strand_id
1 'polypeptide(L)'
;MSGPVMIGHLLLEKLARREQIRVPEADLIMQQQDQIAAFAASGRDQGILAYIYLFHAVMALPVIRPGDTVLDLACGPANQLAQMAQLNPDTHFIGVDASPNMLELARGTSANAGLSNVTLQPGDITRLAGFADASVDCAICTMSLHHLPDTAALAATLRELGRVLKPDGGLYLADFGRLRRTATQRFFAYDRQELQSQQFTEDFLNSMRAAFSPAEFRTALAASGRQIDYYATALAPFMMIGRSPARRTLDDSLTQQVQRAYAGLTAGQRRDFNNFTRWFKAGGLELPSPVR
;
A
#
# COMPACT_ATOMS: atom_id res chain seq x y z
N MET A 1 0.59 -13.18 13.70
CA MET A 1 -0.85 -13.04 14.05
C MET A 1 -1.34 -14.33 14.71
N SER A 2 -1.86 -14.24 15.91
CA SER A 2 -2.22 -15.37 16.77
C SER A 2 -3.62 -15.91 16.44
N GLY A 3 -3.67 -17.17 15.99
CA GLY A 3 -4.83 -17.83 15.37
C GLY A 3 -6.23 -17.67 16.02
N PRO A 4 -6.53 -18.25 17.19
CA PRO A 4 -7.93 -18.28 17.69
C PRO A 4 -8.46 -16.90 18.11
N VAL A 5 -7.63 -16.05 18.72
CA VAL A 5 -8.02 -14.71 19.16
C VAL A 5 -8.33 -13.82 17.97
N MET A 6 -7.49 -13.86 16.93
CA MET A 6 -7.74 -13.15 15.68
C MET A 6 -9.07 -13.58 15.05
N ILE A 7 -9.34 -14.86 14.95
CA ILE A 7 -10.61 -15.36 14.39
C ILE A 7 -11.81 -14.81 15.19
N GLY A 8 -11.71 -14.77 16.52
CA GLY A 8 -12.74 -14.18 17.37
C GLY A 8 -12.99 -12.69 17.02
N HIS A 9 -11.93 -11.89 16.87
CA HIS A 9 -12.05 -10.49 16.45
C HIS A 9 -12.69 -10.35 15.06
N LEU A 10 -12.28 -11.19 14.08
CA LEU A 10 -12.80 -11.14 12.71
C LEU A 10 -14.31 -11.51 12.66
N LEU A 11 -14.74 -12.51 13.41
CA LEU A 11 -16.15 -12.89 13.49
C LEU A 11 -17.00 -11.79 14.13
N LEU A 12 -16.52 -11.20 15.23
CA LEU A 12 -17.19 -10.10 15.90
C LEU A 12 -17.22 -8.83 15.03
N GLU A 13 -16.18 -8.60 14.23
CA GLU A 13 -16.13 -7.51 13.25
C GLU A 13 -17.19 -7.70 12.17
N LYS A 14 -17.31 -8.90 11.61
CA LYS A 14 -18.33 -9.24 10.62
C LYS A 14 -19.76 -9.06 11.14
N LEU A 15 -19.99 -9.34 12.42
CA LEU A 15 -21.31 -9.22 13.06
C LEU A 15 -21.62 -7.77 13.50
N ALA A 16 -20.64 -6.91 13.59
CA ALA A 16 -20.82 -5.53 14.00
C ALA A 16 -21.65 -4.75 12.95
N ARG A 17 -22.71 -4.07 13.40
CA ARG A 17 -23.62 -3.32 12.51
C ARG A 17 -23.30 -1.83 12.43
N ARG A 18 -22.66 -1.28 13.48
CA ARG A 18 -22.32 0.15 13.55
C ARG A 18 -20.93 0.36 12.98
N GLU A 19 -20.80 1.32 12.08
CA GLU A 19 -19.50 1.81 11.62
C GLU A 19 -18.94 2.77 12.65
N GLN A 20 -17.62 2.74 12.87
CA GLN A 20 -16.92 3.75 13.65
C GLN A 20 -16.86 5.05 12.84
N ILE A 21 -16.95 6.17 13.55
CA ILE A 21 -16.67 7.48 12.96
C ILE A 21 -15.19 7.51 12.58
N ARG A 22 -14.89 7.97 11.37
CA ARG A 22 -13.53 8.20 10.91
C ARG A 22 -12.89 9.29 11.76
N VAL A 23 -11.68 9.06 12.22
CA VAL A 23 -10.86 10.06 12.92
C VAL A 23 -9.64 10.32 12.03
N PRO A 24 -9.63 11.38 11.22
CA PRO A 24 -8.47 11.74 10.42
C PRO A 24 -7.23 11.90 11.30
N GLU A 25 -6.05 11.63 10.75
CA GLU A 25 -4.80 11.92 11.43
C GLU A 25 -4.64 13.44 11.60
N ALA A 26 -4.03 13.85 12.72
CA ALA A 26 -3.88 15.27 13.05
C ALA A 26 -2.97 15.98 12.04
N ASP A 27 -1.91 15.29 11.62
CA ASP A 27 -0.94 15.79 10.66
C ASP A 27 -1.10 15.02 9.33
N LEU A 28 -1.46 15.73 8.27
CA LEU A 28 -1.57 15.18 6.91
C LEU A 28 -0.21 14.77 6.33
N ILE A 29 0.86 15.32 6.88
CA ILE A 29 2.24 15.09 6.46
C ILE A 29 3.06 14.77 7.71
N MET A 30 3.70 13.60 7.72
CA MET A 30 4.59 13.21 8.81
C MET A 30 5.79 14.15 8.87
N GLN A 31 5.93 14.90 9.96
CA GLN A 31 6.96 15.94 10.11
C GLN A 31 7.95 15.67 11.25
N GLN A 32 7.53 14.93 12.28
CA GLN A 32 8.36 14.66 13.45
C GLN A 32 9.46 13.66 13.09
N GLN A 33 10.72 14.03 13.37
CA GLN A 33 11.88 13.20 13.00
C GLN A 33 11.85 11.80 13.60
N ASP A 34 11.45 11.68 14.86
CA ASP A 34 11.37 10.37 15.54
C ASP A 34 10.31 9.47 14.92
N GLN A 35 9.16 10.02 14.53
CA GLN A 35 8.09 9.33 13.84
C GLN A 35 8.54 8.85 12.45
N ILE A 36 9.17 9.73 11.69
CA ILE A 36 9.75 9.44 10.36
C ILE A 36 10.81 8.33 10.47
N ALA A 37 11.71 8.42 11.46
CA ALA A 37 12.75 7.43 11.67
C ALA A 37 12.18 6.06 12.07
N ALA A 38 11.17 6.02 12.94
CA ALA A 38 10.48 4.80 13.35
C ALA A 38 9.76 4.13 12.18
N PHE A 39 9.06 4.90 11.34
CA PHE A 39 8.39 4.40 10.15
C PHE A 39 9.40 3.86 9.13
N ALA A 40 10.45 4.61 8.81
CA ALA A 40 11.48 4.19 7.87
C ALA A 40 12.20 2.90 8.33
N ALA A 41 12.46 2.76 9.63
CA ALA A 41 13.06 1.55 10.19
C ALA A 41 12.14 0.32 10.07
N SER A 42 10.82 0.52 10.22
CA SER A 42 9.83 -0.56 10.13
C SER A 42 9.72 -1.18 8.73
N GLY A 43 10.09 -0.43 7.70
CA GLY A 43 10.05 -0.86 6.31
C GLY A 43 11.34 -1.47 5.76
N ARG A 44 12.44 -1.50 6.54
CA ARG A 44 13.71 -2.11 6.09
C ARG A 44 13.61 -3.65 6.09
N ASP A 45 14.61 -4.33 5.51
CA ASP A 45 14.62 -5.78 5.27
C ASP A 45 14.28 -6.64 6.50
N GLN A 46 14.64 -6.19 7.69
CA GLN A 46 14.31 -6.86 8.94
C GLN A 46 13.13 -6.22 9.68
N GLY A 47 12.51 -5.19 9.10
CA GLY A 47 11.38 -4.49 9.68
C GLY A 47 10.08 -5.30 9.62
N ILE A 48 9.15 -4.92 10.48
CA ILE A 48 7.84 -5.58 10.59
C ILE A 48 7.02 -5.46 9.30
N LEU A 49 7.28 -4.46 8.47
CA LEU A 49 6.55 -4.20 7.20
C LEU A 49 7.13 -4.93 5.98
N ALA A 50 8.31 -5.56 6.09
CA ALA A 50 8.98 -6.16 4.93
C ALA A 50 8.11 -7.16 4.16
N TYR A 51 7.31 -7.98 4.85
CA TYR A 51 6.42 -8.94 4.21
C TYR A 51 5.22 -8.26 3.51
N ILE A 52 4.72 -7.15 4.05
CA ILE A 52 3.62 -6.37 3.46
C ILE A 52 4.12 -5.68 2.19
N TYR A 53 5.30 -5.10 2.21
CA TYR A 53 5.90 -4.48 1.03
C TYR A 53 6.13 -5.48 -0.09
N LEU A 54 6.66 -6.67 0.21
CA LEU A 54 6.79 -7.72 -0.80
C LEU A 54 5.42 -8.16 -1.33
N PHE A 55 4.41 -8.29 -0.45
CA PHE A 55 3.06 -8.63 -0.86
C PHE A 55 2.51 -7.61 -1.86
N HIS A 56 2.56 -6.31 -1.53
CA HIS A 56 2.06 -5.26 -2.43
C HIS A 56 2.87 -5.17 -3.71
N ALA A 57 4.21 -5.30 -3.64
CA ALA A 57 5.04 -5.34 -4.82
C ALA A 57 4.59 -6.46 -5.79
N VAL A 58 4.41 -7.67 -5.26
CA VAL A 58 3.96 -8.83 -6.08
C VAL A 58 2.54 -8.64 -6.62
N MET A 59 1.62 -8.06 -5.82
CA MET A 59 0.24 -7.82 -6.26
C MET A 59 0.14 -6.72 -7.33
N ALA A 60 1.09 -5.78 -7.39
CA ALA A 60 1.18 -4.74 -8.40
C ALA A 60 1.81 -5.24 -9.73
N LEU A 61 2.63 -6.29 -9.72
CA LEU A 61 3.33 -6.78 -10.91
C LEU A 61 2.42 -6.98 -12.14
N PRO A 62 1.20 -7.55 -12.03
CA PRO A 62 0.35 -7.75 -13.20
C PRO A 62 -0.08 -6.47 -13.91
N VAL A 63 -0.05 -5.31 -13.25
CA VAL A 63 -0.48 -4.03 -13.82
C VAL A 63 0.68 -3.17 -14.33
N ILE A 64 1.94 -3.58 -14.10
CA ILE A 64 3.15 -2.90 -14.57
C ILE A 64 3.73 -3.66 -15.76
N ARG A 65 4.03 -2.99 -16.89
CA ARG A 65 4.73 -3.56 -18.05
C ARG A 65 6.18 -3.09 -18.09
N PRO A 66 7.10 -3.87 -18.66
CA PRO A 66 8.43 -3.36 -19.01
C PRO A 66 8.32 -2.11 -19.89
N GLY A 67 9.12 -1.10 -19.62
CA GLY A 67 9.10 0.18 -20.33
C GLY A 67 8.04 1.18 -19.86
N ASP A 68 7.18 0.81 -18.90
CA ASP A 68 6.20 1.74 -18.32
C ASP A 68 6.90 2.91 -17.57
N THR A 69 6.23 4.06 -17.54
CA THR A 69 6.44 5.09 -16.53
C THR A 69 5.40 4.89 -15.43
N VAL A 70 5.86 4.55 -14.23
CA VAL A 70 5.04 4.24 -13.06
C VAL A 70 5.10 5.37 -12.05
N LEU A 71 3.94 5.90 -11.67
CA LEU A 71 3.80 6.93 -10.64
C LEU A 71 3.48 6.27 -9.30
N ASP A 72 4.33 6.46 -8.29
CA ASP A 72 4.09 6.03 -6.91
C ASP A 72 3.68 7.23 -6.05
N LEU A 73 2.42 7.24 -5.63
CA LEU A 73 1.81 8.34 -4.89
C LEU A 73 2.04 8.18 -3.39
N ALA A 74 2.49 9.28 -2.76
CA ALA A 74 2.89 9.33 -1.37
C ALA A 74 3.90 8.20 -1.06
N CYS A 75 5.01 8.21 -1.81
CA CYS A 75 6.03 7.16 -1.78
C CYS A 75 6.78 7.06 -0.44
N GLY A 76 6.62 8.03 0.45
CA GLY A 76 7.28 8.08 1.76
C GLY A 76 8.81 7.95 1.63
N PRO A 77 9.46 7.13 2.49
CA PRO A 77 10.90 6.88 2.43
C PRO A 77 11.31 5.94 1.29
N ALA A 78 10.40 5.61 0.37
CA ALA A 78 10.59 4.79 -0.83
C ALA A 78 11.03 3.33 -0.59
N ASN A 79 10.80 2.76 0.60
CA ASN A 79 11.17 1.36 0.87
C ASN A 79 10.43 0.39 -0.07
N GLN A 80 9.13 0.58 -0.25
CA GLN A 80 8.32 -0.25 -1.14
C GLN A 80 8.58 0.07 -2.61
N LEU A 81 8.72 1.35 -2.96
CA LEU A 81 9.09 1.80 -4.30
C LEU A 81 10.41 1.17 -4.75
N ALA A 82 11.42 1.13 -3.87
CA ALA A 82 12.71 0.51 -4.16
C ALA A 82 12.55 -0.98 -4.50
N GLN A 83 11.75 -1.71 -3.73
CA GLN A 83 11.49 -3.13 -3.99
C GLN A 83 10.76 -3.34 -5.33
N MET A 84 9.79 -2.49 -5.66
CA MET A 84 9.10 -2.54 -6.96
C MET A 84 10.04 -2.21 -8.12
N ALA A 85 10.92 -1.21 -7.95
CA ALA A 85 11.90 -0.81 -8.96
C ALA A 85 12.95 -1.90 -9.24
N GLN A 86 13.39 -2.62 -8.19
CA GLN A 86 14.29 -3.77 -8.32
C GLN A 86 13.64 -4.93 -9.10
N LEU A 87 12.34 -5.18 -8.89
CA LEU A 87 11.59 -6.22 -9.60
C LEU A 87 11.25 -5.83 -11.05
N ASN A 88 11.41 -4.56 -11.41
CA ASN A 88 11.05 -4.03 -12.73
C ASN A 88 12.17 -3.10 -13.26
N PRO A 89 13.38 -3.63 -13.55
CA PRO A 89 14.54 -2.81 -13.92
C PRO A 89 14.36 -2.01 -15.22
N ASP A 90 13.52 -2.51 -16.14
CA ASP A 90 13.22 -1.84 -17.41
C ASP A 90 12.06 -0.83 -17.32
N THR A 91 11.61 -0.49 -16.11
CA THR A 91 10.49 0.40 -15.83
C THR A 91 11.00 1.64 -15.12
N HIS A 92 10.53 2.83 -15.51
CA HIS A 92 10.87 4.08 -14.85
C HIS A 92 9.84 4.40 -13.76
N PHE A 93 10.28 4.60 -12.52
CA PHE A 93 9.43 4.95 -11.40
C PHE A 93 9.57 6.43 -11.03
N ILE A 94 8.46 7.08 -10.79
CA ILE A 94 8.39 8.46 -10.29
C ILE A 94 7.70 8.43 -8.94
N GLY A 95 8.47 8.58 -7.85
CA GLY A 95 7.93 8.71 -6.50
C GLY A 95 7.55 10.15 -6.21
N VAL A 96 6.31 10.35 -5.80
CA VAL A 96 5.78 11.66 -5.39
C VAL A 96 5.44 11.63 -3.91
N ASP A 97 5.91 12.61 -3.15
CA ASP A 97 5.54 12.80 -1.75
C ASP A 97 5.44 14.28 -1.39
N ALA A 98 4.55 14.63 -0.49
CA ALA A 98 4.38 16.00 -0.02
C ALA A 98 5.41 16.40 1.05
N SER A 99 6.05 15.43 1.73
CA SER A 99 7.03 15.64 2.79
C SER A 99 8.45 15.76 2.23
N PRO A 100 9.13 16.92 2.35
CA PRO A 100 10.53 17.03 1.99
C PRO A 100 11.44 16.07 2.76
N ASN A 101 11.13 15.80 4.02
CA ASN A 101 11.88 14.88 4.88
C ASN A 101 11.77 13.43 4.38
N MET A 102 10.57 13.01 3.95
CA MET A 102 10.37 11.68 3.34
C MET A 102 11.14 11.56 2.03
N LEU A 103 11.12 12.59 1.18
CA LEU A 103 11.88 12.60 -0.07
C LEU A 103 13.39 12.54 0.15
N GLU A 104 13.91 13.15 1.21
CA GLU A 104 15.34 13.02 1.57
C GLU A 104 15.70 11.57 1.94
N LEU A 105 14.88 10.94 2.77
CA LEU A 105 15.03 9.51 3.08
C LEU A 105 14.89 8.63 1.84
N ALA A 106 13.94 8.95 0.96
CA ALA A 106 13.72 8.23 -0.29
C ALA A 106 14.94 8.29 -1.22
N ARG A 107 15.64 9.42 -1.30
CA ARG A 107 16.92 9.54 -2.03
C ARG A 107 17.98 8.61 -1.44
N GLY A 108 18.11 8.59 -0.11
CA GLY A 108 19.00 7.68 0.59
C GLY A 108 18.65 6.20 0.33
N THR A 109 17.37 5.85 0.39
CA THR A 109 16.88 4.49 0.10
C THR A 109 17.21 4.07 -1.33
N SER A 110 16.93 4.92 -2.31
CA SER A 110 17.19 4.66 -3.73
C SER A 110 18.68 4.51 -4.01
N ALA A 111 19.52 5.39 -3.42
CA ALA A 111 20.98 5.33 -3.57
C ALA A 111 21.56 4.05 -2.95
N ASN A 112 21.13 3.70 -1.74
CA ASN A 112 21.57 2.47 -1.05
C ASN A 112 21.16 1.20 -1.81
N ALA A 113 20.02 1.23 -2.50
CA ALA A 113 19.55 0.12 -3.32
C ALA A 113 20.16 0.11 -4.74
N GLY A 114 21.02 1.09 -5.09
CA GLY A 114 21.67 1.19 -6.39
C GLY A 114 20.71 1.42 -7.56
N LEU A 115 19.58 2.08 -7.31
CA LEU A 115 18.53 2.28 -8.32
C LEU A 115 18.86 3.45 -9.25
N SER A 116 18.83 3.19 -10.55
CA SER A 116 18.97 4.20 -11.61
C SER A 116 17.64 4.52 -12.32
N ASN A 117 16.60 3.75 -12.03
CA ASN A 117 15.29 3.84 -12.65
C ASN A 117 14.23 4.52 -11.77
N VAL A 118 14.65 5.29 -10.77
CA VAL A 118 13.76 6.00 -9.83
C VAL A 118 14.05 7.52 -9.89
N THR A 119 13.00 8.30 -10.06
CA THR A 119 13.00 9.76 -9.89
C THR A 119 12.09 10.14 -8.73
N LEU A 120 12.48 11.11 -7.92
CA LEU A 120 11.72 11.56 -6.75
C LEU A 120 11.40 13.04 -6.89
N GLN A 121 10.15 13.41 -6.67
CA GLN A 121 9.72 14.81 -6.75
C GLN A 121 8.66 15.17 -5.70
N PRO A 122 8.64 16.41 -5.21
CA PRO A 122 7.57 16.89 -4.34
C PRO A 122 6.26 17.02 -5.10
N GLY A 123 5.13 16.71 -4.44
CA GLY A 123 3.82 16.88 -5.04
C GLY A 123 2.66 16.55 -4.11
N ASP A 124 1.51 17.12 -4.48
CA ASP A 124 0.23 16.86 -3.83
C ASP A 124 -0.55 15.84 -4.67
N ILE A 125 -0.81 14.67 -4.10
CA ILE A 125 -1.50 13.57 -4.79
C ILE A 125 -2.96 13.89 -5.13
N THR A 126 -3.55 14.95 -4.53
CA THR A 126 -4.92 15.38 -4.83
C THR A 126 -5.01 16.25 -6.09
N ARG A 127 -3.88 16.67 -6.65
CA ARG A 127 -3.83 17.61 -7.79
C ARG A 127 -2.95 17.14 -8.95
N LEU A 128 -1.87 16.41 -8.69
CA LEU A 128 -0.87 15.93 -9.65
C LEU A 128 -0.50 16.98 -10.72
N ALA A 129 -0.35 18.25 -10.29
CA ALA A 129 -0.20 19.41 -11.19
C ALA A 129 1.03 19.31 -12.12
N GLY A 130 2.03 18.52 -11.76
CA GLY A 130 3.24 18.29 -12.58
C GLY A 130 3.06 17.25 -13.69
N PHE A 131 1.88 16.62 -13.81
CA PHE A 131 1.62 15.55 -14.77
C PHE A 131 0.55 15.96 -15.77
N ALA A 132 0.85 15.79 -17.06
CA ALA A 132 -0.11 16.02 -18.13
C ALA A 132 -1.16 14.89 -18.19
N ASP A 133 -2.27 15.14 -18.87
CA ASP A 133 -3.30 14.13 -19.13
C ASP A 133 -2.67 12.96 -19.92
N ALA A 134 -3.05 11.74 -19.56
CA ALA A 134 -2.59 10.52 -20.22
C ALA A 134 -1.04 10.43 -20.39
N SER A 135 -0.30 10.86 -19.37
CA SER A 135 1.18 10.92 -19.43
C SER A 135 1.87 9.74 -18.74
N VAL A 136 1.20 8.99 -17.86
CA VAL A 136 1.78 7.86 -17.15
C VAL A 136 1.13 6.52 -17.52
N ASP A 137 1.92 5.45 -17.50
CA ASP A 137 1.47 4.12 -17.90
C ASP A 137 0.85 3.34 -16.76
N CYS A 138 1.30 3.59 -15.53
CA CYS A 138 0.79 2.91 -14.35
C CYS A 138 0.87 3.85 -13.14
N ALA A 139 -0.05 3.69 -12.20
CA ALA A 139 0.01 4.39 -10.92
C ALA A 139 -0.19 3.43 -9.75
N ILE A 140 0.52 3.70 -8.67
CA ILE A 140 0.51 2.91 -7.44
C ILE A 140 0.31 3.85 -6.27
N CYS A 141 -0.46 3.42 -5.26
CA CYS A 141 -0.50 4.06 -3.95
C CYS A 141 -0.75 3.00 -2.89
N THR A 142 0.10 2.93 -1.89
CA THR A 142 -0.01 1.90 -0.85
C THR A 142 0.13 2.51 0.54
N MET A 143 -0.82 2.15 1.41
CA MET A 143 -0.84 2.53 2.83
C MET A 143 -0.63 4.04 3.07
N SER A 144 -1.30 4.88 2.26
CA SER A 144 -1.13 6.34 2.33
C SER A 144 -2.43 7.12 2.13
N LEU A 145 -3.45 6.53 1.50
CA LEU A 145 -4.71 7.24 1.23
C LEU A 145 -5.45 7.63 2.51
N HIS A 146 -5.28 6.88 3.60
CA HIS A 146 -5.89 7.18 4.89
C HIS A 146 -5.41 8.51 5.51
N HIS A 147 -4.25 9.05 5.08
CA HIS A 147 -3.79 10.37 5.47
C HIS A 147 -4.63 11.52 4.85
N LEU A 148 -5.36 11.27 3.77
CA LEU A 148 -6.20 12.30 3.17
C LEU A 148 -7.27 12.79 4.16
N PRO A 149 -7.58 14.10 4.19
CA PRO A 149 -8.43 14.67 5.24
C PRO A 149 -9.86 14.14 5.20
N ASP A 150 -10.41 13.92 4.00
CA ASP A 150 -11.80 13.54 3.81
C ASP A 150 -12.05 12.76 2.50
N THR A 151 -13.29 12.37 2.28
CA THR A 151 -13.73 11.66 1.06
C THR A 151 -13.67 12.54 -0.19
N ALA A 152 -13.71 13.86 -0.07
CA ALA A 152 -13.58 14.77 -1.20
C ALA A 152 -12.14 14.78 -1.72
N ALA A 153 -11.16 14.81 -0.83
CA ALA A 153 -9.73 14.66 -1.16
C ALA A 153 -9.43 13.28 -1.76
N LEU A 154 -9.99 12.21 -1.18
CA LEU A 154 -9.87 10.86 -1.75
C LEU A 154 -10.43 10.80 -3.18
N ALA A 155 -11.63 11.34 -3.41
CA ALA A 155 -12.23 11.39 -4.75
C ALA A 155 -11.43 12.28 -5.72
N ALA A 156 -10.84 13.38 -5.24
CA ALA A 156 -9.95 14.22 -6.05
C ALA A 156 -8.71 13.45 -6.50
N THR A 157 -8.05 12.73 -5.60
CA THR A 157 -6.92 11.87 -5.92
C THR A 157 -7.27 10.84 -7.01
N LEU A 158 -8.42 10.17 -6.87
CA LEU A 158 -8.83 9.17 -7.85
C LEU A 158 -9.20 9.79 -9.22
N ARG A 159 -9.79 10.99 -9.25
CA ARG A 159 -10.02 11.73 -10.51
C ARG A 159 -8.70 12.12 -11.18
N GLU A 160 -7.73 12.61 -10.42
CA GLU A 160 -6.40 12.93 -10.93
C GLU A 160 -5.68 11.69 -11.49
N LEU A 161 -5.77 10.55 -10.80
CA LEU A 161 -5.29 9.28 -11.34
C LEU A 161 -5.99 8.91 -12.66
N GLY A 162 -7.31 9.10 -12.74
CA GLY A 162 -8.06 8.92 -13.99
C GLY A 162 -7.59 9.82 -15.12
N ARG A 163 -7.19 11.06 -14.81
CA ARG A 163 -6.70 12.06 -15.76
C ARG A 163 -5.29 11.73 -16.26
N VAL A 164 -4.34 11.46 -15.34
CA VAL A 164 -2.92 11.31 -15.70
C VAL A 164 -2.59 9.96 -16.34
N LEU A 165 -3.37 8.91 -16.04
CA LEU A 165 -3.16 7.59 -16.60
C LEU A 165 -3.55 7.55 -18.09
N LYS A 166 -2.72 6.91 -18.92
CA LYS A 166 -3.05 6.56 -20.30
C LYS A 166 -4.33 5.69 -20.36
N PRO A 167 -5.03 5.62 -21.49
CA PRO A 167 -6.29 4.87 -21.60
C PRO A 167 -6.19 3.41 -21.15
N ASP A 168 -5.09 2.72 -21.45
CA ASP A 168 -4.78 1.35 -21.04
C ASP A 168 -3.88 1.27 -19.79
N GLY A 169 -3.77 2.37 -19.06
CA GLY A 169 -2.91 2.51 -17.89
C GLY A 169 -3.29 1.58 -16.74
N GLY A 170 -2.27 1.04 -16.07
CA GLY A 170 -2.41 0.18 -14.90
C GLY A 170 -2.68 0.98 -13.63
N LEU A 171 -3.39 0.37 -12.68
CA LEU A 171 -3.61 0.97 -11.37
C LEU A 171 -3.55 -0.09 -10.27
N TYR A 172 -2.82 0.21 -9.21
CA TYR A 172 -2.80 -0.58 -7.99
C TYR A 172 -2.86 0.33 -6.76
N LEU A 173 -3.91 0.20 -5.99
CA LEU A 173 -4.12 0.93 -4.74
C LEU A 173 -4.32 -0.06 -3.61
N ALA A 174 -3.70 0.18 -2.47
CA ALA A 174 -3.92 -0.62 -1.27
C ALA A 174 -3.89 0.27 -0.04
N ASP A 175 -4.86 0.08 0.86
CA ASP A 175 -4.90 0.82 2.11
C ASP A 175 -5.70 0.06 3.17
N PHE A 176 -5.59 0.51 4.43
CA PHE A 176 -6.43 0.04 5.52
C PHE A 176 -7.91 0.28 5.22
N GLY A 177 -8.74 -0.67 5.61
CA GLY A 177 -10.18 -0.49 5.65
C GLY A 177 -10.66 -0.18 7.05
N ARG A 178 -11.55 0.80 7.20
CA ARG A 178 -12.10 1.15 8.50
C ARG A 178 -12.83 -0.02 9.14
N LEU A 179 -12.30 -0.47 10.27
CA LEU A 179 -12.91 -1.51 11.08
C LEU A 179 -14.04 -0.93 11.94
N ARG A 180 -15.06 -1.74 12.17
CA ARG A 180 -16.28 -1.36 12.91
C ARG A 180 -16.12 -1.37 14.42
N ARG A 181 -15.07 -2.06 14.94
CA ARG A 181 -14.88 -2.24 16.39
C ARG A 181 -13.53 -1.70 16.83
N THR A 182 -13.55 -0.76 17.78
CA THR A 182 -12.32 -0.23 18.40
C THR A 182 -11.46 -1.35 19.01
N ALA A 183 -12.08 -2.40 19.58
CA ALA A 183 -11.36 -3.54 20.13
C ALA A 183 -10.58 -4.31 19.06
N THR A 184 -11.12 -4.40 17.83
CA THR A 184 -10.43 -5.04 16.70
C THR A 184 -9.30 -4.15 16.17
N GLN A 185 -9.49 -2.84 16.08
CA GLN A 185 -8.41 -1.89 15.74
C GLN A 185 -7.25 -2.00 16.73
N ARG A 186 -7.55 -1.95 18.03
CA ARG A 186 -6.53 -2.12 19.08
C ARG A 186 -5.85 -3.48 19.00
N PHE A 187 -6.60 -4.55 18.78
CA PHE A 187 -6.01 -5.88 18.60
C PHE A 187 -4.95 -5.88 17.51
N PHE A 188 -5.23 -5.38 16.32
CA PHE A 188 -4.25 -5.34 15.24
C PHE A 188 -3.08 -4.41 15.51
N ALA A 189 -3.31 -3.24 16.12
CA ALA A 189 -2.24 -2.29 16.43
C ALA A 189 -1.25 -2.85 17.46
N TYR A 190 -1.76 -3.53 18.46
CA TYR A 190 -0.96 -4.03 19.58
C TYR A 190 -0.52 -5.50 19.41
N ASP A 191 -0.99 -6.19 18.34
CA ASP A 191 -0.48 -7.54 18.04
C ASP A 191 1.00 -7.44 17.68
N ARG A 192 1.84 -8.03 18.51
CA ARG A 192 3.31 -7.99 18.43
C ARG A 192 3.94 -6.61 18.69
N GLN A 193 3.34 -5.83 19.56
CA GLN A 193 3.94 -4.56 20.00
C GLN A 193 5.39 -4.70 20.50
N GLU A 194 5.79 -5.91 20.91
CA GLU A 194 7.17 -6.22 21.31
C GLU A 194 8.19 -6.21 20.14
N LEU A 195 7.71 -6.24 18.89
CA LEU A 195 8.55 -6.20 17.68
C LEU A 195 8.62 -4.82 17.03
N GLN A 196 7.98 -3.82 17.63
CA GLN A 196 7.87 -2.47 17.06
C GLN A 196 7.99 -1.42 18.16
N SER A 197 8.33 -0.19 17.80
CA SER A 197 8.35 0.92 18.75
C SER A 197 6.95 1.28 19.24
N GLN A 198 6.86 1.88 20.42
CA GLN A 198 5.59 2.41 20.92
C GLN A 198 5.01 3.45 19.94
N GLN A 199 5.86 4.35 19.43
CA GLN A 199 5.46 5.36 18.44
C GLN A 199 4.82 4.71 17.21
N PHE A 200 5.45 3.68 16.63
CA PHE A 200 4.88 2.96 15.47
C PHE A 200 3.54 2.28 15.81
N THR A 201 3.39 1.74 17.02
CA THR A 201 2.13 1.12 17.47
C THR A 201 0.99 2.14 17.54
N GLU A 202 1.27 3.34 18.07
CA GLU A 202 0.31 4.45 18.16
C GLU A 202 -0.05 5.00 16.78
N ASP A 203 0.93 5.19 15.90
CA ASP A 203 0.72 5.63 14.52
C ASP A 203 -0.12 4.60 13.75
N PHE A 204 0.18 3.31 13.90
CA PHE A 204 -0.62 2.26 13.28
C PHE A 204 -2.08 2.24 13.75
N LEU A 205 -2.33 2.47 15.04
CA LEU A 205 -3.69 2.61 15.56
C LEU A 205 -4.39 3.85 14.98
N ASN A 206 -3.69 4.96 14.84
CA ASN A 206 -4.22 6.20 14.26
C ASN A 206 -4.54 6.01 12.77
N SER A 207 -3.66 5.37 12.01
CA SER A 207 -3.89 5.02 10.60
C SER A 207 -5.16 4.15 10.41
N MET A 208 -5.37 3.15 11.29
CA MET A 208 -6.61 2.36 11.24
C MET A 208 -7.87 3.16 11.61
N ARG A 209 -7.78 4.19 12.46
CA ARG A 209 -8.88 5.09 12.79
C ARG A 209 -9.16 6.08 11.65
N ALA A 210 -8.10 6.49 10.94
CA ALA A 210 -8.15 7.38 9.78
C ALA A 210 -8.57 6.67 8.49
N ALA A 211 -8.59 5.34 8.47
CA ALA A 211 -8.95 4.55 7.31
C ALA A 211 -10.34 4.89 6.75
N PHE A 212 -10.48 4.88 5.43
CA PHE A 212 -11.78 4.96 4.77
C PHE A 212 -12.55 3.65 4.87
N SER A 213 -13.87 3.72 4.88
CA SER A 213 -14.71 2.53 4.83
C SER A 213 -14.67 1.87 3.45
N PRO A 214 -15.03 0.57 3.33
CA PRO A 214 -15.15 -0.10 2.03
C PRO A 214 -16.10 0.60 1.06
N ALA A 215 -17.15 1.26 1.57
CA ALA A 215 -18.09 2.00 0.74
C ALA A 215 -17.48 3.29 0.19
N GLU A 216 -16.81 4.08 1.05
CA GLU A 216 -16.10 5.31 0.66
C GLU A 216 -14.99 5.00 -0.36
N PHE A 217 -14.21 3.94 -0.13
CA PHE A 217 -13.13 3.55 -1.04
C PHE A 217 -13.68 3.13 -2.41
N ARG A 218 -14.73 2.28 -2.47
CA ARG A 218 -15.36 1.90 -3.75
C ARG A 218 -15.96 3.09 -4.49
N THR A 219 -16.59 4.01 -3.79
CA THR A 219 -17.10 5.25 -4.38
C THR A 219 -15.97 6.08 -4.99
N ALA A 220 -14.84 6.17 -4.30
CA ALA A 220 -13.67 6.86 -4.82
C ALA A 220 -13.06 6.14 -6.03
N LEU A 221 -12.95 4.81 -6.02
CA LEU A 221 -12.48 4.03 -7.19
C LEU A 221 -13.31 4.35 -8.44
N ALA A 222 -14.64 4.43 -8.30
CA ALA A 222 -15.52 4.79 -9.39
C ALA A 222 -15.28 6.22 -9.92
N ALA A 223 -14.82 7.15 -9.08
CA ALA A 223 -14.53 8.54 -9.47
C ALA A 223 -13.33 8.65 -10.44
N SER A 224 -12.48 7.62 -10.54
CA SER A 224 -11.37 7.56 -11.50
C SER A 224 -11.83 7.42 -12.95
N GLY A 225 -13.08 7.00 -13.19
CA GLY A 225 -13.61 6.66 -14.52
C GLY A 225 -12.97 5.40 -15.14
N ARG A 226 -12.28 4.59 -14.34
CA ARG A 226 -11.52 3.41 -14.78
C ARG A 226 -12.17 2.11 -14.31
N GLN A 227 -11.95 1.03 -15.05
CA GLN A 227 -12.31 -0.31 -14.59
C GLN A 227 -11.30 -0.74 -13.51
N ILE A 228 -11.78 -0.87 -12.27
CA ILE A 228 -10.98 -1.26 -11.11
C ILE A 228 -11.76 -2.28 -10.31
N ASP A 229 -11.16 -3.42 -10.09
CA ASP A 229 -11.70 -4.46 -9.23
C ASP A 229 -11.35 -4.16 -7.77
N TYR A 230 -12.32 -4.35 -6.89
CA TYR A 230 -12.16 -4.14 -5.45
C TYR A 230 -12.03 -5.48 -4.74
N TYR A 231 -11.02 -5.57 -3.87
CA TYR A 231 -10.79 -6.71 -2.99
C TYR A 231 -10.58 -6.25 -1.55
N ALA A 232 -10.87 -7.12 -0.60
CA ALA A 232 -10.56 -6.88 0.81
C ALA A 232 -10.23 -8.18 1.52
N THR A 233 -9.56 -8.09 2.66
CA THR A 233 -9.33 -9.23 3.53
C THR A 233 -10.65 -9.82 4.02
N ALA A 234 -10.76 -11.15 4.02
CA ALA A 234 -12.00 -11.87 4.36
C ALA A 234 -12.46 -11.60 5.80
N LEU A 235 -13.77 -11.58 6.02
CA LEU A 235 -14.46 -11.37 7.31
C LEU A 235 -14.35 -9.95 7.89
N ALA A 236 -13.21 -9.29 7.73
CA ALA A 236 -12.97 -7.91 8.16
C ALA A 236 -12.16 -7.20 7.08
N PRO A 237 -12.52 -5.99 6.67
CA PRO A 237 -11.79 -5.22 5.66
C PRO A 237 -10.55 -4.56 6.29
N PHE A 238 -9.68 -5.35 6.93
CA PHE A 238 -8.46 -4.83 7.55
C PHE A 238 -7.58 -4.12 6.52
N MET A 239 -7.51 -4.70 5.32
CA MET A 239 -6.87 -4.05 4.18
C MET A 239 -7.74 -4.23 2.93
N MET A 240 -7.73 -3.22 2.08
CA MET A 240 -8.46 -3.12 0.82
C MET A 240 -7.51 -2.93 -0.33
N ILE A 241 -7.85 -3.48 -1.50
CA ILE A 241 -7.10 -3.31 -2.75
C ILE A 241 -8.07 -2.88 -3.84
N GLY A 242 -7.68 -1.84 -4.60
CA GLY A 242 -8.22 -1.51 -5.92
C GLY A 242 -7.20 -1.84 -6.99
N ARG A 243 -7.51 -2.70 -7.95
CA ARG A 243 -6.58 -3.10 -9.01
C ARG A 243 -7.27 -3.12 -10.37
N SER A 244 -6.64 -2.48 -11.35
CA SER A 244 -7.07 -2.58 -12.74
C SER A 244 -6.86 -4.01 -13.28
N PRO A 245 -7.47 -4.38 -14.41
CA PRO A 245 -7.16 -5.64 -15.09
C PRO A 245 -5.67 -5.81 -15.34
N ALA A 246 -5.23 -7.06 -15.34
CA ALA A 246 -3.84 -7.38 -15.61
C ALA A 246 -3.43 -6.90 -17.02
N ARG A 247 -2.25 -6.30 -17.14
CA ARG A 247 -1.67 -5.76 -18.37
C ARG A 247 -0.51 -6.61 -18.89
N ARG A 248 -0.02 -7.56 -18.08
CA ARG A 248 1.01 -8.56 -18.49
C ARG A 248 0.80 -9.89 -17.79
N THR A 249 1.37 -10.92 -18.39
CA THR A 249 1.63 -12.21 -17.72
C THR A 249 3.04 -12.17 -17.13
N LEU A 250 3.23 -12.73 -15.95
CA LEU A 250 4.54 -12.79 -15.30
C LEU A 250 5.35 -13.94 -15.93
N ASP A 251 6.55 -13.62 -16.37
CA ASP A 251 7.49 -14.60 -16.94
C ASP A 251 8.28 -15.37 -15.85
N ASP A 252 9.03 -16.39 -16.27
CA ASP A 252 9.80 -17.22 -15.35
C ASP A 252 10.92 -16.43 -14.64
N SER A 253 11.53 -15.44 -15.31
CA SER A 253 12.61 -14.63 -14.74
C SER A 253 12.08 -13.80 -13.57
N LEU A 254 10.96 -13.11 -13.77
CA LEU A 254 10.31 -12.31 -12.71
C LEU A 254 9.79 -13.21 -11.59
N THR A 255 9.23 -14.37 -11.93
CA THR A 255 8.81 -15.38 -10.95
C THR A 255 9.98 -15.81 -10.05
N GLN A 256 11.15 -16.09 -10.62
CA GLN A 256 12.35 -16.41 -9.85
C GLN A 256 12.86 -15.24 -8.99
N GLN A 257 12.75 -14.01 -9.47
CA GLN A 257 13.10 -12.82 -8.68
C GLN A 257 12.20 -12.68 -7.45
N VAL A 258 10.88 -12.84 -7.62
CA VAL A 258 9.92 -12.84 -6.50
C VAL A 258 10.22 -13.97 -5.52
N GLN A 259 10.53 -15.17 -6.00
CA GLN A 259 10.90 -16.29 -5.13
C GLN A 259 12.19 -16.02 -4.34
N ARG A 260 13.18 -15.37 -4.94
CA ARG A 260 14.41 -14.93 -4.23
C ARG A 260 14.09 -13.90 -3.16
N ALA A 261 13.28 -12.88 -3.49
CA ALA A 261 12.85 -11.88 -2.51
C ALA A 261 12.08 -12.52 -1.33
N TYR A 262 11.17 -13.44 -1.63
CA TYR A 262 10.44 -14.21 -0.61
C TYR A 262 11.39 -15.09 0.25
N ALA A 263 12.39 -15.73 -0.35
CA ALA A 263 13.38 -16.53 0.37
C ALA A 263 14.25 -15.67 1.31
N GLY A 264 14.48 -14.40 0.97
CA GLY A 264 15.19 -13.43 1.80
C GLY A 264 14.44 -13.01 3.06
N LEU A 265 13.12 -13.20 3.11
CA LEU A 265 12.34 -12.92 4.33
C LEU A 265 12.74 -13.89 5.46
N THR A 266 12.67 -13.43 6.70
CA THR A 266 12.80 -14.29 7.88
C THR A 266 11.67 -15.33 7.95
N ALA A 267 11.83 -16.38 8.73
CA ALA A 267 10.78 -17.41 8.90
C ALA A 267 9.47 -16.81 9.43
N GLY A 268 9.55 -15.81 10.31
CA GLY A 268 8.40 -15.06 10.82
C GLY A 268 7.69 -14.27 9.73
N GLN A 269 8.44 -13.50 8.95
CA GLN A 269 7.92 -12.69 7.85
C GLN A 269 7.31 -13.55 6.75
N ARG A 270 7.92 -14.71 6.39
CA ARG A 270 7.31 -15.67 5.44
C ARG A 270 5.98 -16.22 5.93
N ARG A 271 5.89 -16.55 7.22
CA ARG A 271 4.62 -16.99 7.81
C ARG A 271 3.56 -15.90 7.72
N ASP A 272 3.93 -14.65 7.96
CA ASP A 272 3.01 -13.52 7.89
C ASP A 272 2.60 -13.21 6.46
N PHE A 273 3.52 -13.24 5.52
CA PHE A 273 3.25 -13.13 4.09
C PHE A 273 2.22 -14.20 3.64
N ASN A 274 2.45 -15.46 4.02
CA ASN A 274 1.55 -16.56 3.65
C ASN A 274 0.18 -16.41 4.29
N ASN A 275 0.09 -15.99 5.56
CA ASN A 275 -1.17 -15.75 6.24
C ASN A 275 -1.94 -14.59 5.59
N PHE A 276 -1.26 -13.51 5.27
CA PHE A 276 -1.84 -12.35 4.62
C PHE A 276 -2.34 -12.67 3.21
N THR A 277 -1.54 -13.40 2.44
CA THR A 277 -1.89 -13.92 1.12
C THR A 277 -3.15 -14.80 1.18
N ARG A 278 -3.22 -15.75 2.12
CA ARG A 278 -4.41 -16.61 2.32
C ARG A 278 -5.64 -15.80 2.72
N TRP A 279 -5.46 -14.77 3.53
CA TRP A 279 -6.54 -13.91 3.98
C TRP A 279 -7.17 -13.13 2.82
N PHE A 280 -6.34 -12.58 1.92
CA PHE A 280 -6.81 -11.93 0.71
C PHE A 280 -7.42 -12.92 -0.30
N LYS A 281 -6.82 -14.11 -0.47
CA LYS A 281 -7.38 -15.16 -1.32
C LYS A 281 -8.78 -15.57 -0.86
N ALA A 282 -8.99 -15.69 0.45
CA ALA A 282 -10.32 -15.95 1.03
C ALA A 282 -11.29 -14.75 0.81
N GLY A 283 -10.78 -13.55 0.58
CA GLY A 283 -11.53 -12.35 0.19
C GLY A 283 -11.73 -12.19 -1.32
N GLY A 284 -11.34 -13.19 -2.12
CA GLY A 284 -11.56 -13.24 -3.57
C GLY A 284 -10.42 -12.65 -4.42
N LEU A 285 -9.29 -12.24 -3.82
CA LEU A 285 -8.15 -11.73 -4.59
C LEU A 285 -7.50 -12.87 -5.36
N GLU A 286 -7.41 -12.72 -6.68
CA GLU A 286 -6.60 -13.59 -7.52
C GLU A 286 -5.12 -13.27 -7.36
N LEU A 287 -4.37 -14.30 -6.97
CA LEU A 287 -2.93 -14.19 -6.73
C LEU A 287 -2.15 -14.41 -8.01
N PRO A 288 -1.12 -13.61 -8.29
CA PRO A 288 -0.22 -13.88 -9.40
C PRO A 288 0.56 -15.19 -9.21
N SER A 289 1.03 -15.77 -10.31
CA SER A 289 1.66 -17.08 -10.38
C SER A 289 2.75 -17.38 -9.34
N PRO A 290 3.64 -16.44 -8.96
CA PRO A 290 4.72 -16.72 -8.02
C PRO A 290 4.29 -17.07 -6.58
N VAL A 291 3.04 -16.78 -6.22
CA VAL A 291 2.52 -16.93 -4.83
C VAL A 291 1.23 -17.75 -4.75
N ARG A 292 0.93 -18.50 -5.81
CA ARG A 292 -0.22 -19.43 -5.84
C ARG A 292 -0.01 -20.65 -4.95
#